data_dd79f701bad3309870b511a33592ffcf
#
_entry.id   dd79f701bad3309870b511a33592ffcf
#
_cell.length_a   1.000
_cell.length_b   1.000
_cell.length_c   1.000
_cell.angle_alpha   90.00
_cell.angle_beta   90.00
_cell.angle_gamma   90.00
#
_symmetry.space_group_name_H-M   'P 1'
#
loop_
_entity.id
_entity.type
_entity.pdbx_description
1 polymer ?
#
loop_
_entity_poly.entity_id
_entity_poly.type
_entity_poly.pdbx_seq_one_letter_code
_entity_poly.pdbx_strand_id
1 'polypeptide(L)'
;NMIGVALCVPIAARFGKKTTFIAVNIALSVLSVLFFFIPVSQTGFWLMLLAQILISMLTGVMSPLVWSMYADVSDYAEQKYKTASTGLIFSSSSMAQKFGGAIGGSAALWLLAACGYISNPQTGEAFTQPDSALLCLRCLMSFIPAAVSIIAVLVVSSYPLTTAKMAEIDAQLKIQRQND
;
A
#
# COMPACT_ATOMS: atom_id res chain seq x y z
N ASN A 1 11.08 -1.33 7.24
CA ASN A 1 9.75 -0.77 7.45
C ASN A 1 9.75 0.35 8.49
N MET A 2 10.34 0.15 9.70
CA MET A 2 10.45 1.21 10.74
C MET A 2 11.18 2.46 10.24
N ILE A 3 12.25 2.29 9.46
CA ILE A 3 12.95 3.42 8.82
C ILE A 3 12.01 4.16 7.88
N GLY A 4 11.21 3.43 7.10
CA GLY A 4 10.20 4.01 6.21
C GLY A 4 9.17 4.85 6.96
N VAL A 5 8.66 4.35 8.09
CA VAL A 5 7.73 5.09 8.95
C VAL A 5 8.37 6.41 9.45
N ALA A 6 9.62 6.37 9.89
CA ALA A 6 10.34 7.56 10.36
C ALA A 6 10.55 8.61 9.24
N LEU A 7 10.77 8.14 8.01
CA LEU A 7 10.94 9.00 6.83
C LEU A 7 9.63 9.59 6.30
N CYS A 8 8.48 9.03 6.66
CA CYS A 8 7.18 9.48 6.16
C CYS A 8 6.94 10.96 6.46
N VAL A 9 7.15 11.38 7.72
CA VAL A 9 6.84 12.74 8.17
C VAL A 9 7.65 13.79 7.41
N PRO A 10 9.00 13.74 7.34
CA PRO A 10 9.77 14.74 6.62
C PRO A 10 9.51 14.73 5.11
N ILE A 11 9.26 13.57 4.50
CA ILE A 11 8.97 13.48 3.06
C ILE A 11 7.60 14.08 2.76
N ALA A 12 6.56 13.71 3.51
CA ALA A 12 5.21 14.20 3.33
C ALA A 12 5.11 15.72 3.61
N ALA A 13 5.86 16.24 4.59
CA ALA A 13 5.93 17.68 4.88
C ALA A 13 6.55 18.48 3.71
N ARG A 14 7.56 17.91 3.03
CA ARG A 14 8.28 18.58 1.95
C ARG A 14 7.55 18.54 0.61
N PHE A 15 7.01 17.39 0.24
CA PHE A 15 6.43 17.14 -1.09
C PHE A 15 4.89 17.12 -1.10
N GLY A 16 4.27 17.14 0.07
CA GLY A 16 2.83 16.97 0.22
C GLY A 16 2.39 15.49 0.21
N LYS A 17 1.30 15.20 0.91
CA LYS A 17 0.81 13.82 1.12
C LYS A 17 0.43 13.12 -0.19
N LYS A 18 -0.31 13.80 -1.08
CA LYS A 18 -0.73 13.26 -2.38
C LYS A 18 0.45 12.89 -3.27
N THR A 19 1.40 13.80 -3.42
CA THR A 19 2.59 13.59 -4.26
C THR A 19 3.45 12.46 -3.71
N THR A 20 3.66 12.42 -2.39
CA THR A 20 4.39 11.35 -1.71
C THR A 20 3.72 10.00 -1.93
N PHE A 21 2.40 9.91 -1.79
CA PHE A 21 1.64 8.69 -2.05
C PHE A 21 1.85 8.17 -3.47
N ILE A 22 1.70 9.04 -4.46
CA ILE A 22 1.87 8.69 -5.88
C ILE A 22 3.31 8.24 -6.15
N ALA A 23 4.31 8.99 -5.71
CA ALA A 23 5.72 8.68 -5.92
C ALA A 23 6.12 7.33 -5.31
N VAL A 24 5.68 7.06 -4.08
CA VAL A 24 5.96 5.79 -3.39
C VAL A 24 5.28 4.61 -4.09
N ASN A 25 4.02 4.74 -4.53
CA ASN A 25 3.34 3.68 -5.27
C ASN A 25 3.97 3.41 -6.65
N ILE A 26 4.42 4.44 -7.36
CA ILE A 26 5.16 4.25 -8.61
C ILE A 26 6.48 3.51 -8.34
N ALA A 27 7.23 3.92 -7.31
CA ALA A 27 8.47 3.23 -6.93
C ALA A 27 8.22 1.76 -6.53
N LEU A 28 7.15 1.48 -5.76
CA LEU A 28 6.73 0.12 -5.41
C LEU A 28 6.38 -0.69 -6.65
N SER A 29 5.64 -0.12 -7.61
CA SER A 29 5.29 -0.80 -8.85
C SER A 29 6.53 -1.17 -9.66
N VAL A 30 7.46 -0.24 -9.84
CA VAL A 30 8.73 -0.48 -10.56
C VAL A 30 9.56 -1.56 -9.87
N LEU A 31 9.76 -1.47 -8.55
CA LEU A 31 10.53 -2.47 -7.80
C LEU A 31 9.88 -3.86 -7.84
N SER A 32 8.54 -3.93 -7.76
CA SER A 32 7.81 -5.18 -7.86
C SER A 32 7.97 -5.83 -9.24
N VAL A 33 7.94 -5.06 -10.31
CA VAL A 33 8.19 -5.58 -11.66
C VAL A 33 9.65 -6.03 -11.81
N LEU A 34 10.61 -5.26 -11.30
CA LEU A 34 12.03 -5.64 -11.34
C LEU A 34 12.30 -6.94 -10.57
N PHE A 35 11.57 -7.18 -9.48
CA PHE A 35 11.67 -8.41 -8.70
C PHE A 35 11.42 -9.67 -9.55
N PHE A 36 10.55 -9.61 -10.56
CA PHE A 36 10.28 -10.73 -11.47
C PHE A 36 11.51 -11.16 -12.27
N PHE A 37 12.36 -10.22 -12.68
CA PHE A 37 13.52 -10.48 -13.54
C PHE A 37 14.76 -10.99 -12.79
N ILE A 38 14.71 -11.06 -11.47
CA ILE A 38 15.86 -11.54 -10.68
C ILE A 38 16.03 -13.06 -10.91
N PRO A 39 17.22 -13.50 -11.35
CA PRO A 39 17.49 -14.91 -11.61
C PRO A 39 17.55 -15.74 -10.33
N VAL A 40 17.16 -17.02 -10.41
CA VAL A 40 17.28 -17.97 -9.30
C VAL A 40 18.75 -18.44 -9.21
N SER A 41 19.55 -17.66 -8.50
CA SER A 41 20.97 -17.93 -8.26
C SER A 41 21.40 -17.42 -6.88
N GLN A 42 22.59 -17.78 -6.41
CA GLN A 42 23.11 -17.25 -5.14
C GLN A 42 23.19 -15.71 -5.14
N THR A 43 23.61 -15.13 -6.25
CA THR A 43 23.62 -13.67 -6.43
C THR A 43 22.19 -13.12 -6.48
N GLY A 44 21.26 -13.83 -7.13
CA GLY A 44 19.85 -13.48 -7.19
C GLY A 44 19.18 -13.46 -5.82
N PHE A 45 19.57 -14.36 -4.91
CA PHE A 45 19.07 -14.34 -3.53
C PHE A 45 19.41 -13.01 -2.81
N TRP A 46 20.63 -12.53 -2.92
CA TRP A 46 21.03 -11.26 -2.31
C TRP A 46 20.31 -10.06 -2.95
N LEU A 47 20.09 -10.11 -4.28
CA LEU A 47 19.32 -9.08 -4.99
C LEU A 47 17.84 -9.08 -4.56
N MET A 48 17.24 -10.25 -4.40
CA MET A 48 15.87 -10.38 -3.87
C MET A 48 15.76 -9.81 -2.47
N LEU A 49 16.73 -10.10 -1.60
CA LEU A 49 16.76 -9.59 -0.23
C LEU A 49 16.88 -8.07 -0.21
N LEU A 50 17.75 -7.50 -1.04
CA LEU A 50 17.88 -6.05 -1.18
C LEU A 50 16.59 -5.40 -1.69
N ALA A 51 16.00 -5.97 -2.73
CA ALA A 51 14.72 -5.49 -3.27
C ALA A 51 13.60 -5.54 -2.22
N GLN A 52 13.53 -6.61 -1.43
CA GLN A 52 12.55 -6.76 -0.35
C GLN A 52 12.76 -5.73 0.77
N ILE A 53 14.00 -5.40 1.11
CA ILE A 53 14.31 -4.32 2.07
C ILE A 53 13.78 -2.98 1.56
N LEU A 54 14.03 -2.66 0.29
CA LEU A 54 13.56 -1.42 -0.32
C LEU A 54 12.01 -1.36 -0.39
N ILE A 55 11.37 -2.45 -0.81
CA ILE A 55 9.90 -2.57 -0.84
C ILE A 55 9.33 -2.37 0.57
N SER A 56 9.91 -3.01 1.59
CA SER A 56 9.45 -2.87 2.98
C SER A 56 9.63 -1.44 3.50
N MET A 57 10.70 -0.76 3.11
CA MET A 57 10.96 0.62 3.48
C MET A 57 9.91 1.57 2.88
N LEU A 58 9.59 1.40 1.59
CA LEU A 58 8.55 2.17 0.91
C LEU A 58 7.14 1.88 1.48
N THR A 59 6.84 0.62 1.77
CA THR A 59 5.58 0.23 2.42
C THR A 59 5.46 0.86 3.82
N GLY A 60 6.57 1.01 4.55
CA GLY A 60 6.62 1.70 5.82
C GLY A 60 6.20 3.17 5.73
N VAL A 61 6.55 3.87 4.64
CA VAL A 61 6.09 5.24 4.39
C VAL A 61 4.58 5.30 4.17
N MET A 62 4.00 4.29 3.51
CA MET A 62 2.59 4.28 3.14
C MET A 62 1.64 4.22 4.33
N SER A 63 1.97 3.44 5.37
CA SER A 63 1.06 3.21 6.50
C SER A 63 0.65 4.51 7.21
N PRO A 64 1.56 5.32 7.77
CA PRO A 64 1.17 6.57 8.44
C PRO A 64 0.62 7.61 7.46
N LEU A 65 1.07 7.59 6.20
CA LEU A 65 0.60 8.50 5.17
C LEU A 65 -0.89 8.32 4.88
N VAL A 66 -1.34 7.08 4.71
CA VAL A 66 -2.75 6.74 4.45
C VAL A 66 -3.63 7.14 5.61
N TRP A 67 -3.23 6.85 6.86
CA TRP A 67 -3.97 7.28 8.05
C TRP A 67 -4.09 8.79 8.16
N SER A 68 -3.01 9.52 7.81
CA SER A 68 -3.05 10.98 7.76
C SER A 68 -3.98 11.52 6.68
N MET A 69 -4.08 10.84 5.52
CA MET A 69 -5.02 11.22 4.47
C MET A 69 -6.48 10.95 4.86
N TYR A 70 -6.76 9.91 5.68
CA TYR A 70 -8.10 9.70 6.23
C TYR A 70 -8.51 10.82 7.21
N ALA A 71 -7.57 11.35 7.99
CA ALA A 71 -7.82 12.53 8.81
C ALA A 71 -8.16 13.76 7.95
N ASP A 72 -7.43 14.00 6.86
CA ASP A 72 -7.72 15.10 5.92
C ASP A 72 -9.13 14.98 5.31
N VAL A 73 -9.56 13.76 4.98
CA VAL A 73 -10.93 13.50 4.50
C VAL A 73 -11.97 13.80 5.57
N SER A 74 -11.66 13.49 6.84
CA SER A 74 -12.52 13.78 7.99
C SER A 74 -12.69 15.30 8.17
N ASP A 75 -11.60 16.06 8.15
CA ASP A 75 -11.62 17.50 8.29
C ASP A 75 -12.37 18.17 7.12
N TYR A 76 -12.17 17.68 5.90
CA TYR A 76 -12.96 18.14 4.74
C TYR A 76 -14.45 17.86 4.89
N ALA A 77 -14.82 16.68 5.39
CA ALA A 77 -16.22 16.33 5.60
C ALA A 77 -16.86 17.20 6.70
N GLU A 78 -16.14 17.48 7.80
CA GLU A 78 -16.60 18.37 8.88
C GLU A 78 -16.83 19.79 8.36
N GLN A 79 -15.88 20.33 7.59
CA GLN A 79 -16.01 21.65 6.99
C GLN A 79 -17.23 21.76 6.05
N LYS A 80 -17.42 20.73 5.21
CA LYS A 80 -18.46 20.75 4.15
C LYS A 80 -19.86 20.48 4.68
N TYR A 81 -19.99 19.51 5.60
CA TYR A 81 -21.29 19.02 6.08
C TYR A 81 -21.62 19.49 7.49
N LYS A 82 -20.72 20.21 8.14
CA LYS A 82 -20.85 20.69 9.53
C LYS A 82 -21.20 19.57 10.52
N THR A 83 -20.73 18.36 10.26
CA THR A 83 -20.98 17.18 11.08
C THR A 83 -19.68 16.39 11.24
N ALA A 84 -19.31 16.12 12.48
CA ALA A 84 -18.12 15.33 12.78
C ALA A 84 -18.34 13.86 12.35
N SER A 85 -17.80 13.47 11.20
CA SER A 85 -17.93 12.11 10.65
C SER A 85 -16.69 11.26 10.85
N THR A 86 -15.75 11.69 11.68
CA THR A 86 -14.44 11.07 11.90
C THR A 86 -14.54 9.56 12.20
N GLY A 87 -15.42 9.18 13.13
CA GLY A 87 -15.62 7.78 13.50
C GLY A 87 -16.09 6.92 12.33
N LEU A 88 -16.98 7.44 11.49
CA LEU A 88 -17.52 6.74 10.32
C LEU A 88 -16.43 6.53 9.26
N ILE A 89 -15.59 7.54 8.99
CA ILE A 89 -14.51 7.48 8.00
C ILE A 89 -13.45 6.47 8.44
N PHE A 90 -13.01 6.53 9.69
CA PHE A 90 -11.99 5.60 10.21
C PHE A 90 -12.51 4.16 10.32
N SER A 91 -13.75 3.95 10.74
CA SER A 91 -14.36 2.61 10.81
C SER A 91 -14.55 2.01 9.42
N SER A 92 -15.04 2.78 8.45
CA SER A 92 -15.18 2.33 7.06
C SER A 92 -13.84 1.98 6.44
N SER A 93 -12.81 2.80 6.70
CA SER A 93 -11.44 2.55 6.21
C SER A 93 -10.84 1.28 6.82
N SER A 94 -11.01 1.08 8.14
CA SER A 94 -10.56 -0.15 8.82
C SER A 94 -11.29 -1.38 8.31
N MET A 95 -12.59 -1.28 8.05
CA MET A 95 -13.39 -2.34 7.45
C MET A 95 -12.88 -2.67 6.04
N ALA A 96 -12.68 -1.67 5.19
CA ALA A 96 -12.15 -1.86 3.85
C ALA A 96 -10.77 -2.54 3.85
N GLN A 97 -9.87 -2.18 4.77
CA GLN A 97 -8.57 -2.83 4.92
C GLN A 97 -8.70 -4.31 5.29
N LYS A 98 -9.58 -4.65 6.24
CA LYS A 98 -9.80 -6.05 6.65
C LYS A 98 -10.40 -6.89 5.53
N PHE A 99 -11.42 -6.36 4.85
CA PHE A 99 -12.01 -7.04 3.68
C PHE A 99 -11.00 -7.20 2.55
N GLY A 100 -10.24 -6.15 2.24
CA GLY A 100 -9.18 -6.21 1.23
C GLY A 100 -8.13 -7.27 1.56
N GLY A 101 -7.69 -7.35 2.81
CA GLY A 101 -6.75 -8.37 3.27
C GLY A 101 -7.32 -9.80 3.17
N ALA A 102 -8.57 -9.99 3.56
CA ALA A 102 -9.24 -11.30 3.49
C ALA A 102 -9.43 -11.76 2.03
N ILE A 103 -9.94 -10.89 1.17
CA ILE A 103 -10.15 -11.18 -0.26
C ILE A 103 -8.82 -11.42 -0.96
N GLY A 104 -7.83 -10.55 -0.72
CA GLY A 104 -6.50 -10.66 -1.33
C GLY A 104 -5.76 -11.93 -0.91
N GLY A 105 -5.80 -12.28 0.39
CA GLY A 105 -5.21 -13.51 0.90
C GLY A 105 -5.88 -14.76 0.33
N SER A 106 -7.21 -14.80 0.31
CA SER A 106 -7.96 -15.92 -0.27
C SER A 106 -7.71 -16.07 -1.77
N ALA A 107 -7.71 -14.98 -2.51
CA ALA A 107 -7.43 -14.98 -3.95
C ALA A 107 -6.02 -15.48 -4.26
N ALA A 108 -5.02 -15.09 -3.46
CA ALA A 108 -3.65 -15.56 -3.61
C ALA A 108 -3.54 -17.07 -3.41
N LEU A 109 -4.20 -17.62 -2.37
CA LEU A 109 -4.21 -19.06 -2.11
C LEU A 109 -4.93 -19.83 -3.21
N TRP A 110 -6.05 -19.33 -3.73
CA TRP A 110 -6.78 -19.96 -4.83
C TRP A 110 -5.97 -19.98 -6.12
N LEU A 111 -5.28 -18.87 -6.44
CA LEU A 111 -4.40 -18.81 -7.60
C LEU A 111 -3.25 -19.81 -7.47
N LEU A 112 -2.63 -19.93 -6.31
CA LEU A 112 -1.57 -20.91 -6.06
C LEU A 112 -2.09 -22.34 -6.20
N ALA A 113 -3.25 -22.66 -5.63
CA ALA A 113 -3.87 -23.97 -5.76
C ALA A 113 -4.19 -24.29 -7.23
N ALA A 114 -4.72 -23.33 -7.99
CA ALA A 114 -5.01 -23.50 -9.42
C ALA A 114 -3.75 -23.74 -10.26
N CYS A 115 -2.59 -23.18 -9.83
CA CYS A 115 -1.30 -23.42 -10.46
C CYS A 115 -0.62 -24.73 -10.03
N GLY A 116 -1.28 -25.52 -9.18
CA GLY A 116 -0.76 -26.82 -8.73
C GLY A 116 0.24 -26.73 -7.57
N TYR A 117 0.18 -25.66 -6.76
CA TYR A 117 1.02 -25.55 -5.57
C TYR A 117 0.67 -26.62 -4.53
N ILE A 118 1.66 -27.40 -4.10
CA ILE A 118 1.49 -28.47 -3.12
C ILE A 118 1.87 -27.94 -1.74
N SER A 119 0.86 -27.86 -0.85
CA SER A 119 1.00 -27.23 0.47
C SER A 119 1.49 -28.17 1.56
N ASN A 120 1.41 -29.50 1.36
CA ASN A 120 1.83 -30.47 2.37
C ASN A 120 2.42 -31.72 1.69
N PRO A 121 3.74 -31.81 1.49
CA PRO A 121 4.39 -33.03 1.06
C PRO A 121 4.27 -34.08 2.20
N GLN A 122 3.48 -35.14 1.97
CA GLN A 122 3.23 -36.18 2.96
C GLN A 122 4.43 -37.08 3.24
N THR A 123 5.52 -36.91 2.53
CA THR A 123 6.78 -37.68 2.68
C THR A 123 7.90 -36.69 2.95
N GLY A 124 8.71 -36.94 3.98
CA GLY A 124 9.86 -36.11 4.36
C GLY A 124 11.00 -36.09 3.32
N GLU A 125 10.71 -36.36 2.06
CA GLU A 125 11.64 -36.26 0.93
C GLU A 125 11.67 -34.79 0.42
N ALA A 126 12.83 -34.38 -0.08
CA ALA A 126 13.01 -33.07 -0.70
C ALA A 126 12.06 -32.95 -1.91
N PHE A 127 10.98 -32.23 -1.72
CA PHE A 127 9.94 -32.04 -2.74
C PHE A 127 10.24 -30.75 -3.54
N THR A 128 10.26 -30.88 -4.86
CA THR A 128 10.35 -29.72 -5.76
C THR A 128 8.95 -29.32 -6.21
N GLN A 129 8.62 -28.03 -6.03
CA GLN A 129 7.36 -27.48 -6.51
C GLN A 129 7.31 -27.49 -8.05
N PRO A 130 6.13 -27.71 -8.67
CA PRO A 130 5.97 -27.59 -10.12
C PRO A 130 6.38 -26.22 -10.63
N ASP A 131 6.94 -26.15 -11.83
CA ASP A 131 7.36 -24.89 -12.47
C ASP A 131 6.20 -23.90 -12.62
N SER A 132 4.98 -24.39 -12.85
CA SER A 132 3.76 -23.59 -12.89
C SER A 132 3.48 -22.88 -11.56
N ALA A 133 3.67 -23.57 -10.44
CA ALA A 133 3.47 -23.00 -9.11
C ALA A 133 4.56 -21.98 -8.77
N LEU A 134 5.82 -22.23 -9.17
CA LEU A 134 6.92 -21.28 -9.00
C LEU A 134 6.71 -20.00 -9.83
N LEU A 135 6.24 -20.16 -11.08
CA LEU A 135 5.90 -19.01 -11.93
C LEU A 135 4.74 -18.21 -11.33
N CYS A 136 3.71 -18.88 -10.83
CA CYS A 136 2.58 -18.26 -10.16
C CYS A 136 3.01 -17.46 -8.94
N LEU A 137 3.87 -18.01 -8.09
CA LEU A 137 4.46 -17.31 -6.94
C LEU A 137 5.21 -16.04 -7.38
N ARG A 138 6.02 -16.14 -8.42
CA ARG A 138 6.75 -14.97 -8.97
C ARG A 138 5.79 -13.89 -9.47
N CYS A 139 4.72 -14.28 -10.16
CA CYS A 139 3.69 -13.35 -10.64
C CYS A 139 2.92 -12.71 -9.48
N LEU A 140 2.56 -13.50 -8.45
CA LEU A 140 1.88 -13.00 -7.25
C LEU A 140 2.71 -11.97 -6.49
N MET A 141 4.03 -12.16 -6.44
CA MET A 141 4.94 -11.25 -5.72
C MET A 141 5.38 -10.03 -6.55
N SER A 142 5.17 -10.05 -7.87
CA SER A 142 5.65 -8.98 -8.76
C SER A 142 4.51 -8.24 -9.46
N PHE A 143 3.79 -8.91 -10.36
CA PHE A 143 2.80 -8.24 -11.21
C PHE A 143 1.54 -7.81 -10.46
N ILE A 144 1.07 -8.61 -9.48
CA ILE A 144 -0.14 -8.26 -8.74
C ILE A 144 0.07 -7.04 -7.85
N PRO A 145 1.12 -6.94 -7.02
CA PRO A 145 1.40 -5.71 -6.27
C PRO A 145 1.64 -4.50 -7.18
N ALA A 146 2.32 -4.68 -8.32
CA ALA A 146 2.53 -3.62 -9.29
C ALA A 146 1.22 -3.09 -9.87
N ALA A 147 0.32 -3.98 -10.30
CA ALA A 147 -0.98 -3.60 -10.83
C ALA A 147 -1.84 -2.87 -9.79
N VAL A 148 -1.89 -3.39 -8.55
CA VAL A 148 -2.62 -2.75 -7.44
C VAL A 148 -2.04 -1.36 -7.13
N SER A 149 -0.72 -1.20 -7.13
CA SER A 149 -0.07 0.09 -6.92
C SER A 149 -0.41 1.10 -8.03
N ILE A 150 -0.49 0.66 -9.28
CA ILE A 150 -0.90 1.51 -10.41
C ILE A 150 -2.37 1.93 -10.26
N ILE A 151 -3.26 1.00 -9.90
CA ILE A 151 -4.67 1.32 -9.65
C ILE A 151 -4.79 2.34 -8.51
N ALA A 152 -4.03 2.17 -7.42
CA ALA A 152 -4.01 3.12 -6.32
C ALA A 152 -3.54 4.51 -6.76
N VAL A 153 -2.53 4.60 -7.63
CA VAL A 153 -2.06 5.88 -8.23
C VAL A 153 -3.18 6.53 -9.04
N LEU A 154 -3.88 5.77 -9.88
CA LEU A 154 -4.98 6.29 -10.70
C LEU A 154 -6.12 6.85 -9.83
N VAL A 155 -6.51 6.11 -8.79
CA VAL A 155 -7.56 6.54 -7.85
C VAL A 155 -7.13 7.81 -7.11
N VAL A 156 -5.91 7.85 -6.55
CA VAL A 156 -5.42 9.01 -5.79
C VAL A 156 -5.06 10.18 -6.69
N SER A 157 -4.80 9.98 -7.98
CA SER A 157 -4.63 11.10 -8.92
C SER A 157 -5.87 12.00 -8.97
N SER A 158 -7.07 11.42 -8.81
CA SER A 158 -8.35 12.14 -8.74
C SER A 158 -8.66 12.74 -7.35
N TYR A 159 -7.79 12.50 -6.35
CA TYR A 159 -7.98 13.02 -4.99
C TYR A 159 -7.81 14.54 -4.95
N PRO A 160 -8.84 15.32 -4.54
CA PRO A 160 -8.86 16.77 -4.69
C PRO A 160 -8.15 17.53 -3.58
N LEU A 161 -7.82 16.86 -2.45
CA LEU A 161 -7.25 17.50 -1.27
C LEU A 161 -5.73 17.66 -1.44
N THR A 162 -5.33 18.80 -1.97
CA THR A 162 -3.93 19.21 -2.04
C THR A 162 -3.49 19.87 -0.74
N THR A 163 -2.18 20.01 -0.53
CA THR A 163 -1.62 20.67 0.67
C THR A 163 -2.15 22.09 0.84
N ALA A 164 -2.30 22.85 -0.26
CA ALA A 164 -2.84 24.21 -0.24
C ALA A 164 -4.32 24.21 0.19
N LYS A 165 -5.12 23.28 -0.34
CA LYS A 165 -6.53 23.18 0.01
C LYS A 165 -6.75 22.73 1.46
N MET A 166 -5.89 21.84 1.97
CA MET A 166 -5.94 21.46 3.38
C MET A 166 -5.61 22.61 4.32
N ALA A 167 -4.63 23.44 3.97
CA ALA A 167 -4.32 24.66 4.76
C ALA A 167 -5.51 25.63 4.83
N GLU A 168 -6.26 25.77 3.75
CA GLU A 168 -7.49 26.56 3.72
C GLU A 168 -8.58 25.97 4.61
N ILE A 169 -8.82 24.66 4.52
CA ILE A 169 -9.78 23.92 5.34
C ILE A 169 -9.46 24.06 6.83
N ASP A 170 -8.20 23.86 7.21
CA ASP A 170 -7.73 24.00 8.59
C ASP A 170 -7.96 25.42 9.15
N ALA A 171 -7.74 26.44 8.32
CA ALA A 171 -7.98 27.83 8.71
C ALA A 171 -9.48 28.10 8.94
N GLN A 172 -10.33 27.57 8.07
CA GLN A 172 -11.79 27.74 8.19
C GLN A 172 -12.35 26.98 9.38
N LEU A 173 -11.90 25.74 9.63
CA LEU A 173 -12.31 24.95 10.80
C LEU A 173 -11.90 25.61 12.12
N LYS A 174 -10.72 26.23 12.19
CA LYS A 174 -10.30 26.98 13.40
C LYS A 174 -11.24 28.13 13.70
N ILE A 175 -11.67 28.88 12.68
CA ILE A 175 -12.63 29.98 12.86
C ILE A 175 -14.01 29.45 13.28
N GLN A 176 -14.45 28.36 12.67
CA GLN A 176 -15.75 27.75 12.98
C GLN A 176 -15.78 27.23 14.42
N ARG A 177 -14.75 26.51 14.87
CA ARG A 177 -14.64 25.96 16.25
C ARG A 177 -14.44 27.05 17.34
N GLN A 178 -14.10 28.28 16.97
CA GLN A 178 -14.04 29.42 17.88
C GLN A 178 -15.38 30.13 18.05
N ASN A 179 -16.33 29.92 17.12
CA ASN A 179 -17.61 30.57 17.10
C ASN A 179 -18.76 29.69 17.64
N ASP A 180 -18.48 28.38 17.85
CA ASP A 180 -19.35 27.40 18.53
C ASP A 180 -19.01 27.29 20.02
#